data_4b3985316cfa65e84d2be9e9d6a7441e
#
_entry.id   4b3985316cfa65e84d2be9e9d6a7441e
#
_cell.length_a   1.000
_cell.length_b   1.000
_cell.length_c   1.000
_cell.angle_alpha   90.00
_cell.angle_beta   90.00
_cell.angle_gamma   90.00
#
_symmetry.space_group_name_H-M   'P 1'
#
loop_
_entity.id
_entity.type
_entity.pdbx_description
1 polymer ?
#
loop_
_entity_poly.entity_id
_entity_poly.type
_entity_poly.pdbx_seq_one_letter_code
_entity_poly.pdbx_strand_id
1 'polypeptide(L)'
;MFNFEKSFIFNEKDFDLFTMGELIVDMISDDYDDINCEGYTKHFGGSPANIAMNVKKLGGNSVIAASVGKDSFGDYLISCLNKRNINTNYINQVDKATSMVVVTKSKDTPVPIFYRDADYDLQYNEDINYILENTKILHFSSWPLSQHKSRETMEKVLEEGRKNNILIGFDPNYHPMIW
;
A
#
# COMPACT_ATOMS: atom_id res chain seq x y z
N MET A 1 27.65 14.47 4.53
CA MET A 1 27.99 13.50 5.60
C MET A 1 26.74 13.21 6.38
N PHE A 2 26.20 12.00 6.29
CA PHE A 2 25.01 11.63 7.07
C PHE A 2 25.42 11.49 8.53
N ASN A 3 24.76 12.23 9.42
CA ASN A 3 25.02 12.11 10.85
C ASN A 3 24.09 11.02 11.41
N PHE A 4 24.62 9.83 11.61
CA PHE A 4 23.90 8.68 12.17
C PHE A 4 23.74 8.71 13.71
N GLU A 5 24.23 9.78 14.36
CA GLU A 5 24.18 9.93 15.83
C GLU A 5 22.86 10.56 16.33
N LYS A 6 21.96 10.99 15.44
CA LYS A 6 20.64 11.48 15.84
C LYS A 6 19.73 10.30 16.16
N SER A 7 19.53 10.03 17.43
CA SER A 7 18.44 9.17 17.88
C SER A 7 17.11 9.92 17.74
N PHE A 8 16.11 9.28 17.10
CA PHE A 8 14.75 9.77 17.13
C PHE A 8 14.06 9.23 18.38
N ILE A 9 13.57 10.13 19.21
CA ILE A 9 12.74 9.78 20.36
C ILE A 9 11.29 9.94 19.89
N PHE A 10 10.58 8.82 19.80
CA PHE A 10 9.15 8.85 19.54
C PHE A 10 8.39 8.99 20.85
N ASN A 11 7.42 9.89 20.89
CA ASN A 11 6.42 9.89 21.96
C ASN A 11 5.60 8.58 21.87
N GLU A 12 4.98 8.18 22.97
CA GLU A 12 4.01 7.08 22.91
C GLU A 12 2.87 7.46 21.98
N LYS A 13 2.57 6.56 21.05
CA LYS A 13 1.54 6.69 20.01
C LYS A 13 0.85 5.34 19.85
N ASP A 14 -0.42 5.37 19.48
CA ASP A 14 -1.23 4.17 19.30
C ASP A 14 -0.71 3.27 18.16
N PHE A 15 -0.16 3.89 17.11
CA PHE A 15 0.36 3.17 15.97
C PHE A 15 1.87 3.38 15.80
N ASP A 16 2.59 2.28 15.58
CA ASP A 16 4.01 2.34 15.20
C ASP A 16 4.16 2.74 13.74
N LEU A 17 3.23 2.28 12.89
CA LEU A 17 3.29 2.51 11.45
C LEU A 17 1.89 2.75 10.87
N PHE A 18 1.74 3.83 10.15
CA PHE A 18 0.66 4.05 9.18
C PHE A 18 1.20 3.90 7.76
N THR A 19 0.60 3.03 6.96
CA THR A 19 0.90 2.94 5.53
C THR A 19 -0.28 3.41 4.71
N MET A 20 -0.01 4.13 3.61
CA MET A 20 -1.06 4.55 2.68
C MET A 20 -0.62 4.34 1.25
N GLY A 21 -1.49 3.73 0.44
CA GLY A 21 -1.19 3.49 -0.97
C GLY A 21 -1.95 2.32 -1.56
N GLU A 22 -1.30 1.62 -2.47
CA GLU A 22 -1.89 0.52 -3.21
C GLU A 22 -2.09 -0.74 -2.37
N LEU A 23 -3.25 -1.33 -2.51
CA LEU A 23 -3.62 -2.65 -2.06
C LEU A 23 -4.22 -3.38 -3.27
N ILE A 24 -3.49 -4.33 -3.80
CA ILE A 24 -3.72 -4.90 -5.12
C ILE A 24 -3.63 -6.41 -5.12
N VAL A 25 -4.10 -7.04 -6.19
CA VAL A 25 -3.90 -8.46 -6.43
C VAL A 25 -2.77 -8.64 -7.44
N ASP A 26 -1.80 -9.48 -7.09
CA ASP A 26 -0.80 -9.95 -8.04
C ASP A 26 -1.24 -11.30 -8.63
N MET A 27 -1.47 -11.35 -9.94
CA MET A 27 -1.76 -12.57 -10.70
C MET A 27 -0.48 -13.04 -11.37
N ILE A 28 0.12 -14.09 -10.85
CA ILE A 28 1.42 -14.57 -11.28
C ILE A 28 1.24 -15.88 -12.03
N SER A 29 1.78 -15.99 -13.28
CA SER A 29 1.69 -17.22 -14.08
C SER A 29 2.31 -18.40 -13.35
N ASP A 30 1.79 -19.60 -13.56
CA ASP A 30 2.31 -20.80 -12.91
C ASP A 30 3.62 -21.24 -13.58
N ASP A 31 3.77 -21.03 -14.90
CA ASP A 31 4.95 -21.41 -15.66
C ASP A 31 5.85 -20.21 -15.99
N TYR A 32 7.13 -20.51 -16.28
CA TYR A 32 8.15 -19.53 -16.64
C TYR A 32 8.27 -19.41 -18.17
N ASP A 33 8.35 -18.18 -18.66
CA ASP A 33 8.64 -17.83 -20.06
C ASP A 33 7.68 -18.49 -21.08
N ASP A 34 6.46 -18.87 -20.65
CA ASP A 34 5.43 -19.47 -21.48
C ASP A 34 4.26 -18.51 -21.70
N ILE A 35 4.13 -18.02 -22.95
CA ILE A 35 3.02 -17.15 -23.37
C ILE A 35 1.67 -17.89 -23.45
N ASN A 36 1.68 -19.21 -23.48
CA ASN A 36 0.48 -20.04 -23.52
C ASN A 36 0.09 -20.56 -22.13
N CYS A 37 0.76 -20.11 -21.07
CA CYS A 37 0.41 -20.47 -19.71
C CYS A 37 -1.03 -20.07 -19.40
N GLU A 38 -1.90 -21.05 -19.13
CA GLU A 38 -3.30 -20.81 -18.80
C GLU A 38 -3.51 -20.60 -17.30
N GLY A 39 -2.59 -21.09 -16.46
CA GLY A 39 -2.66 -21.02 -15.00
C GLY A 39 -2.04 -19.73 -14.44
N TYR A 40 -2.78 -19.07 -13.56
CA TYR A 40 -2.28 -17.93 -12.77
C TYR A 40 -2.67 -18.08 -11.31
N THR A 41 -1.70 -17.95 -10.43
CA THR A 41 -1.95 -17.96 -9.00
C THR A 41 -2.13 -16.55 -8.47
N LYS A 42 -3.19 -16.36 -7.66
CA LYS A 42 -3.53 -15.09 -7.02
C LYS A 42 -2.73 -14.88 -5.74
N HIS A 43 -2.04 -13.75 -5.65
CA HIS A 43 -1.30 -13.33 -4.48
C HIS A 43 -1.79 -11.99 -3.93
N PHE A 44 -1.55 -11.77 -2.64
CA PHE A 44 -1.74 -10.48 -1.99
C PHE A 44 -0.58 -9.56 -2.36
N GLY A 45 -0.88 -8.36 -2.87
CA GLY A 45 0.07 -7.39 -3.38
C GLY A 45 -0.11 -5.97 -2.81
N GLY A 46 0.80 -5.10 -3.20
CA GLY A 46 0.92 -3.73 -2.71
C GLY A 46 2.07 -3.54 -1.73
N SER A 47 3.02 -2.65 -2.06
CA SER A 47 4.19 -2.40 -1.21
C SER A 47 3.79 -1.89 0.19
N PRO A 48 2.94 -0.85 0.34
CA PRO A 48 2.53 -0.37 1.65
C PRO A 48 1.80 -1.45 2.47
N ALA A 49 0.97 -2.25 1.82
CA ALA A 49 0.21 -3.31 2.46
C ALA A 49 1.12 -4.43 2.99
N ASN A 50 2.11 -4.85 2.21
CA ASN A 50 3.09 -5.83 2.62
C ASN A 50 3.94 -5.34 3.80
N ILE A 51 4.32 -4.06 3.83
CA ILE A 51 5.06 -3.47 4.95
C ILE A 51 4.21 -3.45 6.21
N ALA A 52 2.93 -3.02 6.13
CA ALA A 52 2.02 -3.06 7.27
C ALA A 52 1.89 -4.47 7.86
N MET A 53 1.71 -5.49 7.00
CA MET A 53 1.64 -6.88 7.44
C MET A 53 2.93 -7.38 8.10
N ASN A 54 4.08 -7.02 7.57
CA ASN A 54 5.36 -7.43 8.13
C ASN A 54 5.64 -6.76 9.48
N VAL A 55 5.34 -5.47 9.64
CA VAL A 55 5.43 -4.78 10.93
C VAL A 55 4.52 -5.42 11.97
N LYS A 56 3.28 -5.76 11.59
CA LYS A 56 2.35 -6.48 12.47
C LYS A 56 2.90 -7.85 12.89
N LYS A 57 3.47 -8.61 11.96
CA LYS A 57 4.11 -9.91 12.22
C LYS A 57 5.28 -9.81 13.19
N LEU A 58 6.01 -8.69 13.19
CA LEU A 58 7.12 -8.40 14.10
C LEU A 58 6.67 -7.86 15.46
N GLY A 59 5.36 -7.77 15.71
CA GLY A 59 4.79 -7.33 16.99
C GLY A 59 4.48 -5.83 17.06
N GLY A 60 4.73 -5.06 15.98
CA GLY A 60 4.35 -3.65 15.91
C GLY A 60 2.85 -3.46 15.68
N ASN A 61 2.36 -2.28 16.01
CA ASN A 61 0.98 -1.89 15.72
C ASN A 61 0.93 -1.07 14.44
N SER A 62 0.47 -1.71 13.35
CA SER A 62 0.38 -1.09 12.02
C SER A 62 -1.06 -0.94 11.55
N VAL A 63 -1.31 0.13 10.79
CA VAL A 63 -2.58 0.41 10.14
C VAL A 63 -2.33 0.78 8.68
N ILE A 64 -3.28 0.47 7.81
CA ILE A 64 -3.22 0.77 6.38
C ILE A 64 -4.49 1.49 5.94
N ALA A 65 -4.34 2.54 5.11
CA ALA A 65 -5.41 3.13 4.32
C ALA A 65 -5.16 2.87 2.83
N ALA A 66 -6.18 2.34 2.17
CA ALA A 66 -6.15 1.99 0.75
C ALA A 66 -7.57 2.02 0.15
N SER A 67 -7.67 1.86 -1.17
CA SER A 67 -8.95 1.65 -1.83
C SER A 67 -8.94 0.40 -2.68
N VAL A 68 -10.01 -0.39 -2.60
CA VAL A 68 -10.24 -1.61 -3.38
C VAL A 68 -11.65 -1.59 -3.98
N GLY A 69 -11.91 -2.42 -4.97
CA GLY A 69 -13.23 -2.55 -5.54
C GLY A 69 -14.22 -3.30 -4.63
N LYS A 70 -15.50 -3.09 -4.86
CA LYS A 70 -16.60 -3.91 -4.30
C LYS A 70 -16.73 -5.19 -5.11
N ASP A 71 -15.68 -6.00 -5.11
CA ASP A 71 -15.59 -7.25 -5.87
C ASP A 71 -14.87 -8.35 -5.09
N SER A 72 -14.82 -9.56 -5.65
CA SER A 72 -14.21 -10.71 -5.00
C SER A 72 -12.70 -10.56 -4.74
N PHE A 73 -12.01 -9.70 -5.46
CA PHE A 73 -10.60 -9.41 -5.23
C PHE A 73 -10.43 -8.44 -4.05
N GLY A 74 -11.26 -7.41 -3.96
CA GLY A 74 -11.31 -6.52 -2.80
C GLY A 74 -11.61 -7.28 -1.50
N ASP A 75 -12.62 -8.16 -1.53
CA ASP A 75 -12.98 -9.01 -0.40
C ASP A 75 -11.82 -9.96 -0.01
N TYR A 76 -11.12 -10.52 -0.99
CA TYR A 76 -9.94 -11.34 -0.76
C TYR A 76 -8.83 -10.56 -0.03
N LEU A 77 -8.52 -9.35 -0.49
CA LEU A 77 -7.47 -8.50 0.10
C LEU A 77 -7.81 -8.12 1.54
N ILE A 78 -9.05 -7.70 1.79
CA ILE A 78 -9.57 -7.39 3.14
C ILE A 78 -9.50 -8.63 4.05
N SER A 79 -9.90 -9.80 3.53
CA SER A 79 -9.80 -11.06 4.26
C SER A 79 -8.35 -11.40 4.64
N CYS A 80 -7.39 -11.14 3.75
CA CYS A 80 -5.97 -11.37 4.04
C CYS A 80 -5.44 -10.48 5.17
N LEU A 81 -5.86 -9.22 5.23
CA LEU A 81 -5.52 -8.28 6.30
C LEU A 81 -6.15 -8.70 7.63
N ASN A 82 -7.45 -9.03 7.62
CA ASN A 82 -8.19 -9.47 8.80
C ASN A 82 -7.58 -10.74 9.43
N LYS A 83 -7.16 -11.72 8.62
CA LYS A 83 -6.46 -12.93 9.10
C LYS A 83 -5.14 -12.63 9.81
N ARG A 84 -4.58 -11.44 9.63
CA ARG A 84 -3.36 -10.97 10.28
C ARG A 84 -3.61 -9.94 11.37
N ASN A 85 -4.89 -9.75 11.76
CA ASN A 85 -5.32 -8.77 12.77
C ASN A 85 -4.87 -7.34 12.45
N ILE A 86 -4.89 -6.97 11.17
CA ILE A 86 -4.74 -5.58 10.73
C ILE A 86 -6.12 -4.96 10.64
N ASN A 87 -6.26 -3.77 11.22
CA ASN A 87 -7.51 -3.03 11.14
C ASN A 87 -7.81 -2.61 9.71
N THR A 88 -8.98 -3.03 9.19
CA THR A 88 -9.43 -2.78 7.81
C THR A 88 -10.46 -1.66 7.70
N ASN A 89 -10.77 -0.94 8.79
CA ASN A 89 -11.76 0.14 8.79
C ASN A 89 -11.39 1.32 7.86
N TYR A 90 -10.13 1.42 7.50
CA TYR A 90 -9.60 2.48 6.63
C TYR A 90 -9.38 2.01 5.18
N ILE A 91 -9.89 0.84 4.84
CA ILE A 91 -9.94 0.34 3.46
C ILE A 91 -11.27 0.74 2.84
N ASN A 92 -11.23 1.62 1.84
CA ASN A 92 -12.42 2.05 1.13
C ASN A 92 -12.77 1.03 0.04
N GLN A 93 -13.98 0.49 0.08
CA GLN A 93 -14.52 -0.27 -1.03
C GLN A 93 -15.32 0.66 -1.96
N VAL A 94 -14.91 0.77 -3.21
CA VAL A 94 -15.47 1.68 -4.21
C VAL A 94 -16.14 0.92 -5.36
N ASP A 95 -17.04 1.60 -6.11
CA ASP A 95 -17.75 1.02 -7.27
C ASP A 95 -16.84 1.04 -8.52
N LYS A 96 -15.67 0.38 -8.40
CA LYS A 96 -14.64 0.22 -9.41
C LYS A 96 -14.02 -1.16 -9.28
N ALA A 97 -13.27 -1.59 -10.29
CA ALA A 97 -12.54 -2.85 -10.22
C ALA A 97 -11.35 -2.75 -9.26
N THR A 98 -11.14 -3.78 -8.45
CA THR A 98 -9.90 -3.89 -7.66
C THR A 98 -8.69 -3.91 -8.59
N SER A 99 -7.74 -3.05 -8.33
CA SER A 99 -6.52 -2.96 -9.11
C SER A 99 -5.69 -4.24 -8.99
N MET A 100 -5.09 -4.66 -10.10
CA MET A 100 -4.25 -5.86 -10.14
C MET A 100 -3.03 -5.69 -11.03
N VAL A 101 -2.02 -6.50 -10.78
CA VAL A 101 -0.84 -6.65 -11.64
C VAL A 101 -0.79 -8.08 -12.12
N VAL A 102 -0.68 -8.26 -13.43
CA VAL A 102 -0.49 -9.57 -14.05
C VAL A 102 0.98 -9.71 -14.42
N VAL A 103 1.61 -10.77 -13.94
CA VAL A 103 3.04 -11.03 -14.15
C VAL A 103 3.20 -12.40 -14.77
N THR A 104 3.74 -12.45 -15.99
CA THR A 104 4.29 -13.68 -16.53
C THR A 104 5.67 -13.91 -15.95
N LYS A 105 5.85 -15.02 -15.23
CA LYS A 105 7.16 -15.36 -14.68
C LYS A 105 8.20 -15.42 -15.77
N SER A 106 9.37 -14.89 -15.52
CA SER A 106 10.51 -14.99 -16.42
C SER A 106 11.76 -15.33 -15.64
N LYS A 107 12.69 -16.06 -16.29
CA LYS A 107 14.05 -16.28 -15.77
C LYS A 107 14.88 -15.00 -15.83
N ASP A 108 14.49 -14.09 -16.74
CA ASP A 108 15.00 -12.73 -16.82
C ASP A 108 14.13 -11.77 -15.97
N THR A 109 14.08 -10.49 -16.32
CA THR A 109 13.23 -9.52 -15.66
C THR A 109 11.80 -9.64 -16.18
N PRO A 110 10.81 -10.02 -15.36
CA PRO A 110 9.43 -10.11 -15.80
C PRO A 110 8.89 -8.71 -16.13
N VAL A 111 8.03 -8.64 -17.14
CA VAL A 111 7.33 -7.40 -17.51
C VAL A 111 5.90 -7.48 -16.98
N PRO A 112 5.54 -6.67 -15.97
CA PRO A 112 4.19 -6.67 -15.41
C PRO A 112 3.21 -5.92 -16.32
N ILE A 113 1.93 -6.33 -16.27
CA ILE A 113 0.81 -5.61 -16.87
C ILE A 113 -0.02 -5.02 -15.73
N PHE A 114 -0.22 -3.70 -15.74
CA PHE A 114 -0.92 -2.98 -14.67
C PHE A 114 -2.38 -2.71 -15.07
N TYR A 115 -3.31 -3.31 -14.33
CA TYR A 115 -4.74 -3.02 -14.43
C TYR A 115 -5.13 -2.20 -13.19
N ARG A 116 -5.23 -0.89 -13.35
CA ARG A 116 -5.44 0.06 -12.25
C ARG A 116 -6.79 0.73 -12.36
N ASP A 117 -7.52 0.84 -11.24
CA ASP A 117 -8.80 1.54 -11.17
C ASP A 117 -9.14 1.99 -9.73
N ALA A 118 -9.48 1.07 -8.82
CA ALA A 118 -9.89 1.42 -7.46
C ALA A 118 -8.78 2.10 -6.65
N ASP A 119 -7.51 1.83 -6.92
CA ASP A 119 -6.36 2.45 -6.26
C ASP A 119 -6.24 3.96 -6.50
N TYR A 120 -6.93 4.50 -7.52
CA TYR A 120 -7.00 5.94 -7.75
C TYR A 120 -7.89 6.69 -6.75
N ASP A 121 -8.78 5.96 -6.06
CA ASP A 121 -9.79 6.53 -5.17
C ASP A 121 -9.36 6.52 -3.70
N LEU A 122 -8.06 6.72 -3.43
CA LEU A 122 -7.59 7.00 -2.07
C LEU A 122 -8.35 8.19 -1.49
N GLN A 123 -8.81 8.06 -0.25
CA GLN A 123 -9.59 9.10 0.41
C GLN A 123 -8.83 9.72 1.58
N TYR A 124 -9.04 11.01 1.76
CA TYR A 124 -8.61 11.75 2.94
C TYR A 124 -9.88 12.21 3.70
N ASN A 125 -9.99 11.82 4.94
CA ASN A 125 -11.12 12.12 5.81
C ASN A 125 -10.66 12.33 7.27
N GLU A 126 -11.59 12.54 8.19
CA GLU A 126 -11.30 12.78 9.61
C GLU A 126 -10.60 11.57 10.28
N ASP A 127 -10.92 10.34 9.85
CA ASP A 127 -10.26 9.14 10.37
C ASP A 127 -8.76 9.14 10.06
N ILE A 128 -8.37 9.63 8.88
CA ILE A 128 -6.97 9.77 8.50
C ILE A 128 -6.25 10.80 9.39
N ASN A 129 -6.92 11.90 9.76
CA ASN A 129 -6.36 12.86 10.72
C ASN A 129 -6.07 12.20 12.06
N TYR A 130 -7.02 11.43 12.60
CA TYR A 130 -6.81 10.70 13.85
C TYR A 130 -5.61 9.76 13.78
N ILE A 131 -5.46 9.02 12.67
CA ILE A 131 -4.29 8.14 12.49
C ILE A 131 -3.00 8.95 12.47
N LEU A 132 -2.96 10.05 11.72
CA LEU A 132 -1.78 10.90 11.62
C LEU A 132 -1.37 11.54 12.96
N GLU A 133 -2.32 11.89 13.80
CA GLU A 133 -2.05 12.39 15.15
C GLU A 133 -1.46 11.31 16.07
N ASN A 134 -1.81 10.04 15.82
CA ASN A 134 -1.53 8.92 16.70
C ASN A 134 -0.55 7.89 16.11
N THR A 135 0.20 8.23 15.06
CA THR A 135 1.23 7.35 14.48
C THR A 135 2.65 7.89 14.64
N LYS A 136 3.62 7.01 14.76
CA LYS A 136 5.05 7.36 14.80
C LYS A 136 5.63 7.57 13.42
N ILE A 137 5.26 6.68 12.48
CA ILE A 137 5.84 6.62 11.13
C ILE A 137 4.71 6.54 10.10
N LEU A 138 4.75 7.44 9.10
CA LEU A 138 3.98 7.33 7.86
C LEU A 138 4.87 6.73 6.77
N HIS A 139 4.40 5.67 6.11
CA HIS A 139 5.11 5.07 4.97
C HIS A 139 4.22 5.00 3.73
N PHE A 140 4.81 5.27 2.57
CA PHE A 140 4.14 5.17 1.27
C PHE A 140 5.15 4.88 0.14
N SER A 141 4.63 4.41 -1.01
CA SER A 141 5.40 4.18 -2.23
C SER A 141 5.15 5.29 -3.26
N SER A 142 5.84 5.23 -4.41
CA SER A 142 5.57 6.15 -5.52
C SER A 142 4.26 5.87 -6.26
N TRP A 143 3.69 4.69 -6.10
CA TRP A 143 2.47 4.26 -6.81
C TRP A 143 1.31 5.26 -6.72
N PRO A 144 0.85 5.70 -5.53
CA PRO A 144 -0.26 6.66 -5.43
C PRO A 144 0.10 8.04 -6.00
N LEU A 145 1.38 8.38 -6.14
CA LEU A 145 1.81 9.65 -6.70
C LEU A 145 1.74 9.69 -8.23
N SER A 146 1.64 8.54 -8.88
CA SER A 146 1.63 8.41 -10.34
C SER A 146 0.29 8.81 -11.00
N GLN A 147 -0.77 9.03 -10.22
CA GLN A 147 -2.09 9.44 -10.69
C GLN A 147 -2.57 10.70 -9.97
N HIS A 148 -3.20 11.61 -10.69
CA HIS A 148 -3.58 12.93 -10.18
C HIS A 148 -4.43 12.85 -8.90
N LYS A 149 -5.51 12.08 -8.92
CA LYS A 149 -6.45 11.98 -7.80
C LYS A 149 -5.82 11.43 -6.52
N SER A 150 -5.11 10.31 -6.62
CA SER A 150 -4.43 9.70 -5.47
C SER A 150 -3.24 10.55 -5.01
N ARG A 151 -2.57 11.26 -5.92
CA ARG A 151 -1.50 12.21 -5.61
C ARG A 151 -2.00 13.36 -4.74
N GLU A 152 -3.11 14.01 -5.12
CA GLU A 152 -3.71 15.10 -4.32
C GLU A 152 -4.04 14.64 -2.90
N THR A 153 -4.56 13.41 -2.77
CA THR A 153 -4.81 12.82 -1.45
C THR A 153 -3.51 12.63 -0.66
N MET A 154 -2.47 12.07 -1.29
CA MET A 154 -1.18 11.87 -0.64
C MET A 154 -0.50 13.18 -0.26
N GLU A 155 -0.59 14.23 -1.07
CA GLU A 155 -0.05 15.55 -0.77
C GLU A 155 -0.67 16.13 0.53
N LYS A 156 -1.99 15.99 0.69
CA LYS A 156 -2.68 16.37 1.94
C LYS A 156 -2.20 15.56 3.13
N VAL A 157 -2.10 14.24 2.98
CA VAL A 157 -1.60 13.34 4.03
C VAL A 157 -0.17 13.71 4.46
N LEU A 158 0.69 14.03 3.49
CA LEU A 158 2.07 14.44 3.76
C LEU A 158 2.15 15.80 4.46
N GLU A 159 1.28 16.75 4.07
CA GLU A 159 1.20 18.04 4.73
C GLU A 159 0.78 17.89 6.20
N GLU A 160 -0.28 17.13 6.47
CA GLU A 160 -0.73 16.86 7.85
C GLU A 160 0.27 16.04 8.64
N GLY A 161 0.92 15.05 8.02
CA GLY A 161 1.97 14.28 8.64
C GLY A 161 3.15 15.16 9.12
N ARG A 162 3.54 16.16 8.33
CA ARG A 162 4.57 17.13 8.72
C ARG A 162 4.13 18.00 9.89
N LYS A 163 2.87 18.46 9.91
CA LYS A 163 2.32 19.25 11.03
C LYS A 163 2.33 18.45 12.34
N ASN A 164 2.11 17.15 12.27
CA ASN A 164 2.12 16.23 13.41
C ASN A 164 3.51 15.70 13.78
N ASN A 165 4.59 16.19 13.13
CA ASN A 165 5.97 15.76 13.35
C ASN A 165 6.19 14.25 13.24
N ILE A 166 5.52 13.60 12.29
CA ILE A 166 5.63 12.17 12.00
C ILE A 166 6.91 11.92 11.19
N LEU A 167 7.62 10.83 11.46
CA LEU A 167 8.68 10.39 10.57
C LEU A 167 8.07 9.87 9.26
N ILE A 168 8.51 10.42 8.14
CA ILE A 168 8.01 10.04 6.82
C ILE A 168 9.01 9.11 6.14
N GLY A 169 8.57 7.89 5.84
CA GLY A 169 9.28 6.89 5.06
C GLY A 169 8.74 6.83 3.64
N PHE A 170 9.61 6.98 2.66
CA PHE A 170 9.27 6.90 1.23
C PHE A 170 10.09 5.81 0.55
N ASP A 171 9.41 4.84 -0.06
CA ASP A 171 10.02 3.88 -0.97
C ASP A 171 9.65 4.26 -2.40
N PRO A 172 10.60 4.72 -3.23
CA PRO A 172 10.31 5.07 -4.61
C PRO A 172 9.63 3.95 -5.37
N ASN A 173 10.08 2.71 -5.22
CA ASN A 173 9.50 1.53 -5.90
C ASN A 173 9.05 1.87 -7.33
N TYR A 174 9.92 2.58 -8.05
CA TYR A 174 9.60 3.20 -9.33
C TYR A 174 9.50 2.16 -10.44
N HIS A 175 8.46 2.28 -11.25
CA HIS A 175 8.31 1.51 -12.48
C HIS A 175 7.90 2.45 -13.64
N PRO A 176 8.62 2.46 -14.78
CA PRO A 176 8.38 3.44 -15.85
C PRO A 176 6.99 3.31 -16.50
N MET A 177 6.35 2.14 -16.43
CA MET A 177 5.02 1.92 -17.02
C MET A 177 3.86 2.51 -16.20
N ILE A 178 4.10 3.00 -14.98
CA ILE A 178 3.07 3.61 -14.14
C ILE A 178 3.18 5.13 -14.03
N TRP A 179 4.22 5.72 -14.65
CA TRP A 179 4.51 7.17 -14.66
C TRP A 179 4.29 7.82 -16.03
#